data_dfd5254d56bf6681e1601b756bc6871c
#
_entry.id   dfd5254d56bf6681e1601b756bc6871c
#
_cell.length_a   1.000
_cell.length_b   1.000
_cell.length_c   1.000
_cell.angle_alpha   90.00
_cell.angle_beta   90.00
_cell.angle_gamma   90.00
#
_symmetry.space_group_name_H-M   'P 1'
#
loop_
_entity.id
_entity.type
_entity.pdbx_description
1 polymer ?
#
loop_
_entity_poly.entity_id
_entity_poly.type
_entity_poly.pdbx_seq_one_letter_code
_entity_poly.pdbx_strand_id
1 'polypeptide(L)' 'MKRLITYDIIKGNDYSKLYEFIEKYKGIQITESTYEITCSLSLDVFKQEIRKVIRSNDKVYVISVNKDKALFYTKV' A
#
# COMPACT_ATOMS: atom_id res chain seq x y z
N MET A 1 11.24 -7.74 0.91
CA MET A 1 10.44 -7.75 -0.33
C MET A 1 9.86 -6.36 -0.54
N LYS A 2 10.03 -5.82 -1.73
CA LYS A 2 9.57 -4.47 -2.07
C LYS A 2 8.19 -4.51 -2.72
N ARG A 3 7.31 -3.63 -2.29
CA ARG A 3 5.99 -3.46 -2.87
C ARG A 3 5.67 -1.98 -2.98
N LEU A 4 4.91 -1.62 -4.00
CA LEU A 4 4.34 -0.28 -4.10
C LEU A 4 2.92 -0.32 -3.59
N ILE A 5 2.56 0.66 -2.79
CA ILE A 5 1.18 0.91 -2.40
C ILE A 5 0.74 2.19 -3.12
N THR A 6 -0.37 2.13 -3.82
CA THR A 6 -0.93 3.28 -4.50
C THR A 6 -2.42 3.39 -4.18
N TYR A 7 -2.92 4.61 -4.05
CA TYR A 7 -4.31 4.83 -3.65
C TYR A 7 -4.86 6.10 -4.28
N ASP A 8 -6.17 6.11 -4.49
CA ASP A 8 -6.88 7.31 -4.91
C ASP A 8 -7.18 8.17 -3.68
N ILE A 9 -6.93 9.47 -3.81
CA ILE A 9 -7.30 10.42 -2.75
C ILE A 9 -8.75 10.79 -2.93
N ILE A 10 -9.57 10.45 -1.93
CA ILE A 10 -11.00 10.77 -1.92
C ILE A 10 -11.19 11.94 -0.97
N LYS A 11 -11.77 13.02 -1.49
CA LYS A 11 -12.03 14.23 -0.71
C LYS A 11 -12.92 13.88 0.50
N GLY A 12 -12.51 14.34 1.67
CA GLY A 12 -13.24 14.10 2.91
C GLY A 12 -12.79 12.86 3.68
N ASN A 13 -12.00 11.98 3.07
CA ASN A 13 -11.46 10.85 3.80
C ASN A 13 -10.20 11.26 4.56
N ASP A 14 -10.00 10.64 5.72
CA ASP A 14 -8.83 10.86 6.55
C ASP A 14 -7.83 9.72 6.30
N TYR A 15 -6.63 10.07 5.87
CA TYR A 15 -5.56 9.12 5.55
C TYR A 15 -4.47 9.05 6.61
N SER A 16 -4.68 9.66 7.78
CA SER A 16 -3.65 9.71 8.82
C SER A 16 -3.19 8.32 9.28
N LYS A 17 -4.11 7.37 9.40
CA LYS A 17 -3.77 5.99 9.80
C LYS A 17 -2.97 5.28 8.73
N LEU A 18 -3.29 5.52 7.46
CA LEU A 18 -2.52 4.97 6.34
C LEU A 18 -1.11 5.55 6.33
N TYR A 19 -0.96 6.84 6.55
CA TYR A 19 0.35 7.48 6.62
C TYR A 19 1.18 6.96 7.80
N GLU A 20 0.56 6.73 8.95
CA GLU A 20 1.23 6.10 10.09
C GLU A 20 1.74 4.70 9.74
N PHE A 21 0.94 3.92 9.03
CA PHE A 21 1.33 2.60 8.56
C PHE A 21 2.53 2.68 7.62
N ILE A 22 2.49 3.59 6.65
CA ILE A 22 3.57 3.79 5.69
C ILE A 22 4.85 4.20 6.42
N GLU A 23 4.76 5.09 7.39
CA GLU A 23 5.91 5.56 8.16
C GLU A 23 6.48 4.46 9.05
N LYS A 24 5.63 3.61 9.62
CA LYS A 24 6.06 2.46 10.42
C LYS A 24 7.04 1.57 9.64
N TYR A 25 6.82 1.41 8.35
CA TYR A 25 7.69 0.62 7.48
C TYR A 25 8.70 1.49 6.72
N LYS A 26 8.85 2.74 7.10
CA LYS A 26 9.78 3.69 6.46
C LYS A 26 9.57 3.76 4.95
N GLY A 27 8.31 3.87 4.55
CA GLY A 27 7.94 3.95 3.14
C GLY A 27 8.57 5.15 2.44
N ILE A 28 8.95 4.96 1.19
CA ILE A 28 9.56 6.01 0.36
C ILE A 28 8.50 6.52 -0.59
N GLN A 29 8.24 7.82 -0.54
CA GLN A 29 7.27 8.45 -1.43
C GLN A 29 7.79 8.51 -2.86
N ILE A 30 7.01 7.95 -3.78
CA ILE A 30 7.32 7.97 -5.21
C ILE A 30 6.51 9.06 -5.92
N THR A 31 5.22 9.11 -5.64
CA THR A 31 4.32 10.17 -6.10
C THR A 31 3.45 10.61 -4.92
N GLU A 32 2.58 11.58 -5.13
CA GLU A 32 1.67 12.07 -4.09
C GLU A 32 0.89 10.94 -3.41
N SER A 33 0.51 9.91 -4.15
CA SER A 33 -0.33 8.81 -3.65
C SER A 33 0.30 7.43 -3.85
N THR A 34 1.61 7.37 -4.03
CA THR A 34 2.33 6.11 -4.23
C THR A 34 3.57 6.07 -3.36
N TYR A 35 3.72 4.97 -2.62
CA TYR A 35 4.86 4.76 -1.72
C TYR A 35 5.44 3.37 -1.95
N GLU A 36 6.77 3.28 -1.84
CA GLU A 36 7.49 2.01 -1.85
C GLU A 36 7.69 1.54 -0.41
N ILE A 37 7.29 0.31 -0.13
CA ILE A 37 7.44 -0.29 1.20
C ILE A 37 8.24 -1.58 1.08
N THR A 38 9.26 -1.71 1.91
CA THR A 38 10.06 -2.93 2.03
C THR A 38 9.71 -3.61 3.36
N CYS A 39 9.18 -4.83 3.29
CA CYS A 39 8.83 -5.59 4.48
C CYS A 39 8.90 -7.09 4.20
N SER A 40 8.86 -7.89 5.27
CA SER A 40 8.90 -9.35 5.18
C SER A 40 7.52 -10.01 5.19
N LEU A 41 6.44 -9.22 5.25
CA LEU A 41 5.07 -9.74 5.28
C LEU A 41 4.72 -10.41 3.95
N SER A 42 3.94 -11.50 4.01
CA SER A 42 3.33 -12.05 2.81
C SER A 42 2.33 -11.05 2.23
N LEU A 43 1.97 -11.20 0.96
CA LEU A 43 1.02 -10.32 0.32
C LEU A 43 -0.32 -10.31 1.06
N ASP A 44 -0.81 -11.49 1.46
CA ASP A 44 -2.09 -11.59 2.16
C ASP A 44 -2.08 -10.85 3.49
N VAL A 45 -1.02 -11.03 4.29
CA VAL A 45 -0.88 -10.33 5.56
C VAL A 45 -0.73 -8.82 5.34
N PHE A 46 0.05 -8.42 4.34
CA PHE A 46 0.23 -7.02 4.00
C PHE A 46 -1.10 -6.36 3.66
N LYS A 47 -1.92 -7.01 2.84
CA LYS A 47 -3.26 -6.51 2.50
C LYS A 47 -4.17 -6.43 3.72
N GLN A 48 -4.12 -7.42 4.62
CA GLN A 48 -4.91 -7.40 5.85
C GLN A 48 -4.53 -6.22 6.74
N GLU A 49 -3.25 -5.92 6.86
CA GLU A 49 -2.78 -4.79 7.66
C GLU A 49 -3.24 -3.45 7.06
N ILE A 50 -3.22 -3.34 5.73
CA ILE A 50 -3.71 -2.14 5.06
C ILE A 50 -5.22 -1.96 5.29
N ARG A 51 -5.99 -3.04 5.23
CA ARG A 51 -7.45 -2.96 5.45
C ARG A 51 -7.82 -2.38 6.81
N LYS A 52 -6.95 -2.54 7.81
CA LYS A 52 -7.20 -2.00 9.15
C LYS A 52 -7.04 -0.48 9.22
N VAL A 53 -6.38 0.14 8.26
CA VAL A 53 -6.04 1.56 8.28
C VAL A 53 -6.72 2.36 7.18
N ILE A 54 -7.58 1.73 6.39
CA ILE A 54 -8.34 2.38 5.32
C ILE A 54 -9.84 2.23 5.55
N ARG A 55 -10.63 2.97 4.77
CA ARG A 55 -12.10 2.89 4.79
C ARG A 55 -12.59 1.99 3.67
N SER A 56 -13.83 1.53 3.79
CA SER A 56 -14.42 0.61 2.80
C SER A 56 -14.54 1.23 1.40
N ASN A 57 -14.64 2.56 1.31
CA ASN A 57 -14.71 3.25 0.02
C ASN A 57 -13.35 3.65 -0.55
N ASP A 58 -12.27 3.41 0.20
CA ASP A 58 -10.93 3.71 -0.30
C ASP A 58 -10.53 2.73 -1.40
N LYS A 59 -9.82 3.25 -2.40
CA LYS A 59 -9.27 2.44 -3.49
C LYS A 59 -7.78 2.37 -3.32
N VAL A 60 -7.30 1.23 -2.85
CA VAL A 60 -5.89 1.00 -2.58
C VAL A 60 -5.43 -0.24 -3.32
N TYR A 61 -4.31 -0.13 -4.02
CA TYR A 61 -3.71 -1.22 -4.77
C TYR A 61 -2.29 -1.48 -4.29
N VAL A 62 -1.90 -2.73 -4.34
CA VAL A 62 -0.52 -3.14 -4.09
C VAL A 62 0.07 -3.64 -5.41
N ILE A 63 1.24 -3.12 -5.75
CA ILE A 63 1.96 -3.47 -6.97
C ILE A 63 3.22 -4.22 -6.56
N SER A 64 3.43 -5.39 -7.15
CA SER A 64 4.56 -6.27 -6.83
C SER A 64 5.23 -6.78 -8.09
N VAL A 65 6.48 -7.20 -7.94
CA VAL A 65 7.23 -7.89 -8.99
C VAL A 65 7.50 -9.31 -8.50
N ASN A 66 7.10 -10.31 -9.27
CA ASN A 66 7.33 -11.71 -8.92
C ASN A 66 8.74 -12.19 -9.33
N LYS A 67 9.04 -13.46 -9.08
CA LYS A 67 10.35 -14.05 -9.38
C LYS A 67 10.73 -13.99 -10.86
N ASP A 68 9.74 -14.03 -11.74
CA ASP A 68 9.93 -13.95 -13.18
C ASP A 68 10.00 -12.51 -13.67
N LYS A 69 10.05 -11.56 -12.73
CA LYS A 69 10.06 -10.12 -12.98
C LYS A 69 8.79 -9.64 -13.69
N ALA A 70 7.72 -10.42 -13.63
CA ALA A 70 6.41 -9.99 -14.10
C ALA A 70 5.79 -9.05 -13.06
N LEU A 71 5.33 -7.90 -13.52
CA LEU A 71 4.64 -6.93 -12.69
C LEU A 71 3.18 -7.33 -12.54
N PHE A 72 2.66 -7.30 -11.32
CA PHE A 72 1.24 -7.50 -11.09
C PHE A 72 0.73 -6.55 -10.01
N TYR A 73 -0.58 -6.34 -10.01
CA TYR A 73 -1.22 -5.51 -9.00
C TYR A 73 -2.46 -6.22 -8.48
N THR A 74 -2.84 -5.87 -7.26
CA THR A 74 -4.05 -6.40 -6.64
C THR A 74 -4.69 -5.31 -5.80
N LYS A 75 -6.01 -5.25 -5.85
CA LYS A 75 -6.77 -4.34 -4.99
C LYS A 75 -6.81 -4.89 -3.56
N VAL A 76 -6.63 -3.99 -2.61
CA VAL A 76 -6.73 -4.33 -1.20
C VAL A 76 -8.18 -4.54 -0.76
#